data_484512db6b811c86b110fba266cc7cd6
#
_entry.id   484512db6b811c86b110fba266cc7cd6
#
_cell.length_a   1.000
_cell.length_b   1.000
_cell.length_c   1.000
_cell.angle_alpha   90.00
_cell.angle_beta   90.00
_cell.angle_gamma   90.00
#
_symmetry.space_group_name_H-M   'P 1'
#
loop_
_entity.id
_entity.type
_entity.pdbx_description
1 polymer ?
#
loop_
_entity_poly.entity_id
_entity_poly.type
_entity_poly.pdbx_seq_one_letter_code
_entity_poly.pdbx_strand_id
1 'polypeptide(L)'
;MIVPRPAINLLSLVTAVLYCALMFASCKKGDVGGTVTPINTDTKPLGVIKLTGVVSGSNKKLTLSIVNLGSVTVNKDCTLSTMVAGLDMDASGILPASMIGPSGFVFTGDSIIYNGITLTNKAGVVTHGDMLNATKLYGNLAYATMTFGDGSATQITTKRIPFFLYYKAVDATGATVAAHGADFFGVGPGVSSGNKLISSPLSYLPVSGNLMSGFKLSMATFNAGVQQAACLLTIGLTPTDLEASSGFNLHPLAALPNNAGYASYIQGTVVYNSTSLAGQIAFNTAYTSTAILQDSKYTGTTYSALPPGATVHIVTNNGFNYLYTVSATANLTGIENPASSGETRNIFGIDFFMQNELLIDYTDHQLGVKNVVR
;
A
#
# COMPACT_ATOMS: atom_id res chain seq x y z
N MET A 1 26.72 54.89 -31.70
CA MET A 1 25.39 54.75 -31.08
C MET A 1 25.61 54.44 -29.60
N ILE A 2 25.47 55.45 -28.75
CA ILE A 2 25.81 55.41 -27.33
C ILE A 2 24.47 55.12 -26.58
N VAL A 3 24.34 53.97 -25.94
CA VAL A 3 23.19 53.62 -25.14
C VAL A 3 23.33 54.25 -23.74
N PRO A 4 22.35 55.01 -23.24
CA PRO A 4 22.42 55.61 -21.91
C PRO A 4 22.15 54.55 -20.83
N ARG A 5 22.97 54.54 -19.79
CA ARG A 5 22.77 53.76 -18.57
C ARG A 5 21.65 54.36 -17.72
N PRO A 6 20.74 53.55 -17.17
CA PRO A 6 19.73 54.07 -16.25
C PRO A 6 20.35 54.49 -14.92
N ALA A 7 20.03 55.70 -14.50
CA ALA A 7 20.41 56.24 -13.21
C ALA A 7 19.58 55.56 -12.11
N ILE A 8 20.24 54.86 -11.20
CA ILE A 8 19.59 54.26 -10.01
C ILE A 8 19.25 55.38 -9.05
N ASN A 9 17.97 55.61 -8.78
CA ASN A 9 17.52 56.62 -7.86
C ASN A 9 17.91 56.28 -6.43
N LEU A 10 18.75 57.13 -5.82
CA LEU A 10 19.26 57.00 -4.45
C LEU A 10 18.12 56.86 -3.41
N LEU A 11 16.92 57.36 -3.72
CA LEU A 11 15.74 57.32 -2.87
C LEU A 11 15.18 55.89 -2.74
N SER A 12 15.30 55.03 -3.78
CA SER A 12 14.82 53.64 -3.73
C SER A 12 15.75 52.74 -2.94
N LEU A 13 17.04 53.08 -2.84
CA LEU A 13 18.01 52.33 -2.05
C LEU A 13 17.81 52.56 -0.55
N VAL A 14 17.46 53.80 -0.15
CA VAL A 14 17.23 54.18 1.27
C VAL A 14 15.93 53.52 1.79
N THR A 15 14.89 53.44 0.97
CA THR A 15 13.62 52.77 1.37
C THR A 15 13.80 51.26 1.53
N ALA A 16 14.59 50.59 0.70
CA ALA A 16 14.87 49.15 0.81
C ALA A 16 15.68 48.82 2.08
N VAL A 17 16.67 49.63 2.43
CA VAL A 17 17.47 49.44 3.64
C VAL A 17 16.65 49.71 4.91
N LEU A 18 15.73 50.69 4.90
CA LEU A 18 14.85 50.97 6.03
C LEU A 18 13.81 49.83 6.28
N TYR A 19 13.33 49.19 5.20
CA TYR A 19 12.39 48.05 5.30
C TYR A 19 13.08 46.80 5.87
N CYS A 20 14.35 46.54 5.50
CA CYS A 20 15.13 45.44 6.07
C CYS A 20 15.48 45.69 7.56
N ALA A 21 15.74 46.93 7.97
CA ALA A 21 16.04 47.25 9.37
C ALA A 21 14.83 47.09 10.30
N LEU A 22 13.60 47.29 9.80
CA LEU A 22 12.37 47.09 10.58
C LEU A 22 12.00 45.65 10.80
N MET A 23 12.49 44.73 9.96
CA MET A 23 12.23 43.29 10.12
C MET A 23 13.11 42.64 11.19
N PHE A 24 14.22 43.25 11.60
CA PHE A 24 15.11 42.73 12.65
C PHE A 24 14.83 43.27 14.05
N ALA A 25 13.91 44.23 14.19
CA ALA A 25 13.60 44.86 15.50
C ALA A 25 12.46 44.18 16.27
N SER A 26 11.89 43.04 15.80
CA SER A 26 10.77 42.38 16.43
C SER A 26 11.12 41.05 17.13
N CYS A 27 12.31 40.93 17.68
CA CYS A 27 12.61 39.83 18.62
C CYS A 27 12.96 40.42 19.98
N LYS A 28 11.97 41.02 20.67
CA LYS A 28 12.03 41.18 22.13
C LYS A 28 11.63 39.83 22.74
N LYS A 29 12.59 39.16 23.34
CA LYS A 29 12.42 38.06 24.26
C LYS A 29 11.65 38.55 25.48
N GLY A 30 10.31 38.46 25.42
CA GLY A 30 9.46 38.66 26.58
C GLY A 30 9.40 37.32 27.32
N ASP A 31 10.01 37.26 28.51
CA ASP A 31 9.68 36.23 29.49
C ASP A 31 8.20 36.41 29.90
N VAL A 32 7.31 35.79 29.15
CA VAL A 32 5.96 35.50 29.61
C VAL A 32 6.02 34.10 30.15
N GLY A 33 5.94 33.97 31.47
CA GLY A 33 5.63 32.71 32.15
C GLY A 33 4.26 32.19 31.71
N GLY A 34 4.13 31.86 30.43
CA GLY A 34 3.02 31.08 29.91
C GLY A 34 3.20 29.65 30.40
N THR A 35 2.26 29.16 31.17
CA THR A 35 2.05 27.72 31.33
C THR A 35 2.08 27.10 29.97
N VAL A 36 3.17 26.41 29.66
CA VAL A 36 3.26 25.55 28.50
C VAL A 36 2.19 24.48 28.72
N THR A 37 1.04 24.65 28.07
CA THR A 37 0.08 23.55 27.97
C THR A 37 0.88 22.37 27.46
N PRO A 38 0.95 21.24 28.17
CA PRO A 38 1.70 20.10 27.67
C PRO A 38 1.11 19.78 26.29
N ILE A 39 1.95 19.90 25.25
CA ILE A 39 1.62 19.39 23.92
C ILE A 39 1.27 17.94 24.18
N ASN A 40 0.03 17.58 23.90
CA ASN A 40 -0.42 16.20 24.04
C ASN A 40 0.41 15.37 23.05
N THR A 41 1.50 14.82 23.54
CA THR A 41 2.37 13.91 22.81
C THR A 41 1.74 12.51 22.87
N ASP A 42 0.49 12.41 22.44
CA ASP A 42 -0.14 11.10 22.32
C ASP A 42 0.56 10.35 21.19
N THR A 43 1.53 9.53 21.59
CA THR A 43 2.42 8.77 20.72
C THR A 43 1.92 7.34 20.49
N LYS A 44 0.66 7.07 20.86
CA LYS A 44 0.08 5.75 20.69
C LYS A 44 -0.55 5.64 19.30
N PRO A 45 -0.28 4.55 18.56
CA PRO A 45 -0.95 4.27 17.30
C PRO A 45 -2.46 4.17 17.49
N LEU A 46 -3.24 4.37 16.42
CA LEU A 46 -4.70 4.21 16.42
C LEU A 46 -5.12 2.78 16.78
N GLY A 47 -4.31 1.81 16.41
CA GLY A 47 -4.53 0.41 16.76
C GLY A 47 -3.41 -0.49 16.26
N VAL A 48 -3.34 -1.66 16.88
CA VAL A 48 -2.44 -2.74 16.46
C VAL A 48 -3.30 -3.97 16.22
N ILE A 49 -3.36 -4.41 14.97
CA ILE A 49 -4.12 -5.57 14.54
C ILE A 49 -3.16 -6.73 14.33
N LYS A 50 -3.46 -7.86 14.93
CA LYS A 50 -2.76 -9.11 14.66
C LYS A 50 -3.32 -9.72 13.39
N LEU A 51 -2.52 -9.72 12.34
CA LEU A 51 -2.88 -10.37 11.09
C LEU A 51 -2.87 -11.88 11.27
N THR A 52 -3.79 -12.54 10.59
CA THR A 52 -3.78 -13.99 10.45
C THR A 52 -3.10 -14.37 9.14
N GLY A 53 -2.75 -15.65 9.00
CA GLY A 53 -2.12 -16.12 7.78
C GLY A 53 -2.45 -17.57 7.52
N VAL A 54 -2.48 -17.88 6.24
CA VAL A 54 -2.67 -19.25 5.76
C VAL A 54 -1.39 -19.71 5.10
N VAL A 55 -0.98 -20.93 5.40
CA VAL A 55 0.13 -21.63 4.74
C VAL A 55 -0.42 -22.86 4.05
N SER A 56 -0.24 -22.94 2.75
CA SER A 56 -0.61 -24.12 1.94
C SER A 56 0.57 -24.47 1.03
N GLY A 57 1.37 -25.45 1.44
CA GLY A 57 2.63 -25.77 0.77
C GLY A 57 3.61 -24.59 0.84
N SER A 58 4.11 -24.14 -0.32
CA SER A 58 4.93 -22.93 -0.43
C SER A 58 4.11 -21.63 -0.44
N ASN A 59 2.79 -21.70 -0.60
CA ASN A 59 1.93 -20.54 -0.64
C ASN A 59 1.65 -20.02 0.76
N LYS A 60 1.94 -18.75 0.99
CA LYS A 60 1.71 -18.05 2.24
C LYS A 60 0.87 -16.81 1.96
N LYS A 61 -0.08 -16.49 2.83
CA LYS A 61 -0.91 -15.28 2.74
C LYS A 61 -1.04 -14.63 4.10
N LEU A 62 -1.02 -13.31 4.14
CA LEU A 62 -1.48 -12.53 5.29
C LEU A 62 -2.90 -12.08 5.02
N THR A 63 -3.76 -12.21 6.02
CA THR A 63 -5.17 -11.83 5.92
C THR A 63 -5.59 -10.90 7.05
N LEU A 64 -6.58 -10.06 6.72
CA LEU A 64 -7.26 -9.14 7.61
C LEU A 64 -8.76 -9.43 7.50
N SER A 65 -9.46 -9.51 8.64
CA SER A 65 -10.89 -9.79 8.64
C SER A 65 -11.72 -8.52 8.46
N ILE A 66 -12.64 -8.52 7.49
CA ILE A 66 -13.73 -7.54 7.39
C ILE A 66 -14.88 -8.08 8.23
N VAL A 67 -15.19 -7.36 9.30
CA VAL A 67 -16.24 -7.74 10.26
C VAL A 67 -17.59 -7.24 9.78
N ASN A 68 -17.68 -5.95 9.44
CA ASN A 68 -18.93 -5.35 8.97
C ASN A 68 -18.70 -4.42 7.77
N LEU A 69 -19.70 -4.35 6.88
CA LEU A 69 -19.87 -3.32 5.86
C LEU A 69 -21.25 -2.68 6.03
N GLY A 70 -21.31 -1.40 6.38
CA GLY A 70 -22.55 -0.80 6.86
C GLY A 70 -23.06 -1.52 8.08
N SER A 71 -24.31 -2.00 8.04
CA SER A 71 -24.91 -2.85 9.08
C SER A 71 -24.89 -4.35 8.74
N VAL A 72 -24.25 -4.74 7.63
CA VAL A 72 -24.12 -6.16 7.25
C VAL A 72 -22.91 -6.74 7.98
N THR A 73 -23.14 -7.84 8.72
CA THR A 73 -22.05 -8.66 9.27
C THR A 73 -21.48 -9.53 8.16
N VAL A 74 -20.20 -9.36 7.87
CA VAL A 74 -19.50 -10.01 6.75
C VAL A 74 -18.65 -11.17 7.23
N ASN A 75 -17.78 -10.94 8.21
CA ASN A 75 -16.86 -11.93 8.79
C ASN A 75 -16.07 -12.70 7.70
N LYS A 76 -15.39 -11.97 6.82
CA LYS A 76 -14.57 -12.53 5.74
C LYS A 76 -13.13 -12.06 5.84
N ASP A 77 -12.23 -12.99 5.59
CA ASP A 77 -10.81 -12.70 5.52
C ASP A 77 -10.43 -12.24 4.11
N CYS A 78 -9.86 -11.05 4.03
CA CYS A 78 -9.33 -10.48 2.80
C CYS A 78 -7.81 -10.64 2.75
N THR A 79 -7.24 -10.95 1.60
CA THR A 79 -5.80 -10.96 1.40
C THR A 79 -5.26 -9.54 1.55
N LEU A 80 -4.31 -9.34 2.46
CA LEU A 80 -3.63 -8.05 2.61
C LEU A 80 -2.67 -7.82 1.45
N SER A 81 -2.79 -6.67 0.77
CA SER A 81 -1.87 -6.28 -0.29
C SER A 81 -1.26 -4.91 -0.04
N THR A 82 0.06 -4.84 -0.04
CA THR A 82 0.82 -3.59 0.10
C THR A 82 1.05 -2.86 -1.23
N MET A 83 0.71 -3.48 -2.36
CA MET A 83 0.86 -2.86 -3.69
C MET A 83 -0.42 -2.28 -4.26
N VAL A 84 -1.57 -2.89 -4.00
CA VAL A 84 -2.85 -2.37 -4.47
C VAL A 84 -3.51 -1.52 -3.41
N ALA A 85 -4.44 -0.66 -3.81
CA ALA A 85 -5.18 0.23 -2.92
C ALA A 85 -6.67 -0.08 -2.98
N GLY A 86 -7.32 -0.02 -1.81
CA GLY A 86 -8.77 -0.19 -1.69
C GLY A 86 -9.19 -1.58 -1.22
N LEU A 87 -10.44 -1.66 -0.78
CA LEU A 87 -11.09 -2.93 -0.51
C LEU A 87 -11.78 -3.39 -1.79
N ASP A 88 -11.47 -4.63 -2.20
CA ASP A 88 -12.22 -5.36 -3.21
C ASP A 88 -12.93 -6.53 -2.53
N MET A 89 -14.27 -6.57 -2.60
CA MET A 89 -15.09 -7.51 -1.84
C MET A 89 -16.14 -8.16 -2.72
N ASP A 90 -16.32 -9.48 -2.59
CA ASP A 90 -17.40 -10.22 -3.25
C ASP A 90 -18.76 -9.83 -2.66
N ALA A 91 -19.73 -9.62 -3.53
CA ALA A 91 -21.09 -9.28 -3.12
C ALA A 91 -21.88 -10.47 -2.57
N SER A 92 -21.41 -11.70 -2.77
CA SER A 92 -22.08 -12.92 -2.33
C SER A 92 -22.22 -12.95 -0.80
N GLY A 93 -23.44 -13.15 -0.31
CA GLY A 93 -23.71 -13.12 1.13
C GLY A 93 -23.72 -11.72 1.78
N ILE A 94 -23.34 -10.66 1.02
CA ILE A 94 -23.40 -9.25 1.44
C ILE A 94 -24.68 -8.61 0.91
N LEU A 95 -24.96 -8.81 -0.36
CA LEU A 95 -26.21 -8.39 -0.99
C LEU A 95 -27.15 -9.57 -1.20
N PRO A 96 -28.48 -9.35 -1.26
CA PRO A 96 -29.42 -10.38 -1.66
C PRO A 96 -29.08 -10.92 -3.05
N ALA A 97 -29.26 -12.24 -3.24
CA ALA A 97 -29.02 -12.88 -4.54
C ALA A 97 -29.84 -12.26 -5.70
N SER A 98 -31.03 -11.72 -5.41
CA SER A 98 -31.86 -11.01 -6.37
C SER A 98 -31.25 -9.70 -6.90
N MET A 99 -30.27 -9.14 -6.17
CA MET A 99 -29.52 -7.95 -6.60
C MET A 99 -28.25 -8.29 -7.39
N ILE A 100 -27.90 -9.57 -7.51
CA ILE A 100 -26.68 -10.04 -8.18
C ILE A 100 -27.09 -10.83 -9.42
N GLY A 101 -26.85 -10.23 -10.60
CA GLY A 101 -27.08 -10.88 -11.89
C GLY A 101 -25.78 -11.38 -12.54
N PRO A 102 -25.88 -12.23 -13.56
CA PRO A 102 -24.69 -12.79 -14.25
C PRO A 102 -23.89 -11.73 -15.01
N SER A 103 -24.48 -10.59 -15.34
CA SER A 103 -23.87 -9.50 -16.09
C SER A 103 -23.73 -8.21 -15.30
N GLY A 104 -24.04 -8.20 -14.01
CA GLY A 104 -23.97 -7.02 -13.16
C GLY A 104 -25.00 -7.00 -12.04
N PHE A 105 -24.96 -5.94 -11.25
CA PHE A 105 -25.95 -5.72 -10.21
C PHE A 105 -27.31 -5.29 -10.80
N VAL A 106 -28.37 -5.75 -10.16
CA VAL A 106 -29.76 -5.51 -10.62
C VAL A 106 -30.41 -4.49 -9.69
N PHE A 107 -30.54 -3.26 -10.15
CA PHE A 107 -31.29 -2.17 -9.52
C PHE A 107 -31.62 -1.07 -10.53
N THR A 108 -32.48 -0.13 -10.17
CA THR A 108 -32.85 1.01 -10.98
C THR A 108 -32.26 2.31 -10.45
N GLY A 109 -31.96 3.26 -11.34
CA GLY A 109 -31.38 4.56 -10.98
C GLY A 109 -29.88 4.54 -10.85
N ASP A 110 -29.33 5.62 -10.29
CA ASP A 110 -27.87 5.82 -10.18
C ASP A 110 -27.25 5.09 -8.99
N SER A 111 -28.04 4.76 -7.99
CA SER A 111 -27.59 4.02 -6.81
C SER A 111 -28.77 3.41 -6.05
N ILE A 112 -28.45 2.41 -5.22
CA ILE A 112 -29.37 1.81 -4.25
C ILE A 112 -28.67 1.71 -2.90
N ILE A 113 -29.43 1.82 -1.83
CA ILE A 113 -28.93 1.61 -0.46
C ILE A 113 -29.48 0.29 0.08
N TYR A 114 -28.60 -0.57 0.53
CA TYR A 114 -28.92 -1.81 1.22
C TYR A 114 -28.11 -1.91 2.51
N ASN A 115 -28.77 -1.93 3.65
CA ASN A 115 -28.14 -2.08 4.98
C ASN A 115 -26.91 -1.18 5.20
N GLY A 116 -27.00 0.11 4.83
CA GLY A 116 -25.91 1.06 4.97
C GLY A 116 -24.81 0.99 3.88
N ILE A 117 -24.92 0.06 2.95
CA ILE A 117 -24.10 -0.01 1.74
C ILE A 117 -24.81 0.76 0.63
N THR A 118 -24.17 1.80 0.09
CA THR A 118 -24.65 2.45 -1.13
C THR A 118 -23.93 1.85 -2.32
N LEU A 119 -24.64 1.10 -3.13
CA LEU A 119 -24.15 0.55 -4.40
C LEU A 119 -24.49 1.54 -5.52
N THR A 120 -23.51 1.93 -6.33
CA THR A 120 -23.72 2.86 -7.47
C THR A 120 -23.77 2.09 -8.77
N ASN A 121 -24.28 2.76 -9.83
CA ASN A 121 -24.25 2.23 -11.21
C ASN A 121 -22.88 2.41 -11.90
N LYS A 122 -21.85 2.91 -11.18
CA LYS A 122 -20.51 3.11 -11.73
C LYS A 122 -19.77 1.78 -11.76
N ALA A 123 -19.93 1.07 -12.87
CA ALA A 123 -19.26 -0.20 -13.11
C ALA A 123 -17.75 0.02 -13.40
N GLY A 124 -16.95 -0.99 -13.09
CA GLY A 124 -15.52 -1.02 -13.33
C GLY A 124 -14.99 -2.44 -13.40
N VAL A 125 -13.71 -2.54 -13.73
CA VAL A 125 -12.95 -3.80 -13.67
C VAL A 125 -11.68 -3.54 -12.89
N VAL A 126 -11.48 -4.28 -11.81
CA VAL A 126 -10.19 -4.32 -11.09
C VAL A 126 -9.39 -5.49 -11.64
N THR A 127 -8.09 -5.29 -11.83
CA THR A 127 -7.17 -6.36 -12.25
C THR A 127 -6.06 -6.50 -11.22
N HIS A 128 -5.90 -7.71 -10.70
CA HIS A 128 -4.80 -8.10 -9.84
C HIS A 128 -3.87 -9.05 -10.58
N GLY A 129 -2.57 -8.86 -10.43
CA GLY A 129 -1.55 -9.61 -11.18
C GLY A 129 -1.10 -8.89 -12.45
N ASP A 130 -0.32 -9.58 -13.26
CA ASP A 130 0.23 -9.14 -14.53
C ASP A 130 -0.51 -9.76 -15.73
N MET A 131 0.01 -9.56 -16.95
CA MET A 131 -0.60 -10.12 -18.17
C MET A 131 -0.64 -11.65 -18.19
N LEU A 132 0.28 -12.32 -17.48
CA LEU A 132 0.40 -13.78 -17.46
C LEU A 132 -0.51 -14.43 -16.40
N ASN A 133 -0.75 -13.71 -15.30
CA ASN A 133 -1.43 -14.24 -14.10
C ASN A 133 -2.50 -13.29 -13.55
N ALA A 134 -3.25 -12.63 -14.43
CA ALA A 134 -4.25 -11.65 -14.03
C ALA A 134 -5.54 -12.31 -13.50
N THR A 135 -6.03 -11.83 -12.37
CA THR A 135 -7.42 -12.04 -11.92
C THR A 135 -8.21 -10.76 -12.18
N LYS A 136 -9.34 -10.85 -12.86
CA LYS A 136 -10.23 -9.72 -13.16
C LYS A 136 -11.49 -9.79 -12.33
N LEU A 137 -11.79 -8.69 -11.63
CA LEU A 137 -12.97 -8.51 -10.82
C LEU A 137 -13.93 -7.56 -11.54
N TYR A 138 -15.14 -7.97 -11.76
CA TYR A 138 -16.19 -7.16 -12.39
C TYR A 138 -17.18 -6.71 -11.32
N GLY A 139 -17.36 -5.42 -11.17
CA GLY A 139 -18.18 -4.88 -10.08
C GLY A 139 -18.46 -3.40 -10.23
N ASN A 140 -18.92 -2.81 -9.14
CA ASN A 140 -19.26 -1.40 -9.10
C ASN A 140 -18.63 -0.70 -7.90
N LEU A 141 -18.49 0.61 -8.01
CA LEU A 141 -18.17 1.47 -6.89
C LEU A 141 -19.29 1.42 -5.86
N ALA A 142 -18.92 1.15 -4.62
CA ALA A 142 -19.83 1.16 -3.48
C ALA A 142 -19.27 2.02 -2.34
N TYR A 143 -20.12 2.37 -1.37
CA TYR A 143 -19.74 3.14 -0.19
C TYR A 143 -20.37 2.53 1.05
N ALA A 144 -19.59 2.38 2.12
CA ALA A 144 -20.07 1.96 3.43
C ALA A 144 -19.15 2.44 4.54
N THR A 145 -19.61 2.41 5.78
CA THR A 145 -18.72 2.29 6.93
C THR A 145 -18.14 0.87 6.91
N MET A 146 -16.88 0.74 7.30
CA MET A 146 -16.19 -0.54 7.31
C MET A 146 -15.62 -0.81 8.70
N THR A 147 -15.92 -1.98 9.27
CA THR A 147 -15.26 -2.47 10.47
C THR A 147 -14.35 -3.63 10.10
N PHE A 148 -13.08 -3.52 10.45
CA PHE A 148 -12.06 -4.54 10.19
C PHE A 148 -11.19 -4.78 11.41
N GLY A 149 -10.52 -5.92 11.49
CA GLY A 149 -9.68 -6.26 12.62
C GLY A 149 -9.11 -7.66 12.57
N ASP A 150 -8.75 -8.18 13.74
CA ASP A 150 -8.20 -9.53 13.92
C ASP A 150 -9.28 -10.60 14.19
N GLY A 151 -10.53 -10.22 14.05
CA GLY A 151 -11.67 -11.10 14.34
C GLY A 151 -11.96 -11.31 15.84
N SER A 152 -11.19 -10.67 16.74
CA SER A 152 -11.30 -10.84 18.20
C SER A 152 -11.51 -9.51 18.93
N ALA A 153 -10.47 -8.99 19.56
CA ALA A 153 -10.57 -7.84 20.46
C ALA A 153 -10.30 -6.49 19.79
N THR A 154 -9.44 -6.47 18.75
CA THR A 154 -9.04 -5.23 18.09
C THR A 154 -9.82 -5.05 16.81
N GLN A 155 -10.74 -4.08 16.83
CA GLN A 155 -11.53 -3.69 15.66
C GLN A 155 -11.44 -2.18 15.45
N ILE A 156 -11.34 -1.78 14.19
CA ILE A 156 -11.31 -0.38 13.78
C ILE A 156 -12.46 -0.16 12.80
N THR A 157 -13.20 0.93 13.01
CA THR A 157 -14.29 1.32 12.13
C THR A 157 -13.94 2.62 11.42
N THR A 158 -14.05 2.62 10.08
CA THR A 158 -13.85 3.81 9.26
C THR A 158 -15.11 4.68 9.26
N LYS A 159 -14.98 5.92 8.80
CA LYS A 159 -16.13 6.67 8.28
C LYS A 159 -16.65 5.95 7.03
N ARG A 160 -17.72 6.47 6.42
CA ARG A 160 -18.21 5.98 5.13
C ARG A 160 -17.16 6.24 4.05
N ILE A 161 -16.61 5.17 3.47
CA ILE A 161 -15.52 5.20 2.47
C ILE A 161 -15.94 4.48 1.18
N PRO A 162 -15.33 4.81 0.04
CA PRO A 162 -15.52 4.08 -1.21
C PRO A 162 -14.78 2.74 -1.16
N PHE A 163 -15.37 1.73 -1.80
CA PHE A 163 -14.76 0.42 -2.04
C PHE A 163 -15.32 -0.22 -3.32
N PHE A 164 -14.68 -1.27 -3.81
CA PHE A 164 -15.12 -2.01 -4.97
C PHE A 164 -15.90 -3.26 -4.54
N LEU A 165 -17.17 -3.32 -4.92
CA LEU A 165 -18.00 -4.50 -4.69
C LEU A 165 -18.13 -5.25 -6.01
N TYR A 166 -17.62 -6.48 -6.07
CA TYR A 166 -17.66 -7.26 -7.29
C TYR A 166 -18.70 -8.39 -7.24
N TYR A 167 -19.27 -8.70 -8.40
CA TYR A 167 -20.24 -9.77 -8.57
C TYR A 167 -19.67 -10.98 -9.34
N LYS A 168 -18.47 -10.82 -9.90
CA LYS A 168 -17.80 -11.83 -10.70
C LYS A 168 -16.29 -11.65 -10.63
N ALA A 169 -15.59 -12.76 -10.45
CA ALA A 169 -14.12 -12.82 -10.57
C ALA A 169 -13.72 -13.94 -11.54
N VAL A 170 -12.74 -13.67 -12.40
CA VAL A 170 -12.18 -14.66 -13.32
C VAL A 170 -10.66 -14.61 -13.28
N ASP A 171 -10.03 -15.78 -13.34
CA ASP A 171 -8.58 -15.90 -13.41
C ASP A 171 -8.02 -15.67 -14.83
N ALA A 172 -6.71 -15.79 -14.99
CA ALA A 172 -6.03 -15.60 -16.28
C ALA A 172 -6.47 -16.60 -17.36
N THR A 173 -7.02 -17.75 -16.99
CA THR A 173 -7.55 -18.75 -17.93
C THR A 173 -9.01 -18.47 -18.32
N GLY A 174 -9.65 -17.51 -17.68
CA GLY A 174 -11.08 -17.21 -17.82
C GLY A 174 -11.98 -18.06 -16.93
N ALA A 175 -11.43 -18.92 -16.06
CA ALA A 175 -12.20 -19.68 -15.10
C ALA A 175 -12.73 -18.79 -13.98
N THR A 176 -13.95 -19.11 -13.51
CA THR A 176 -14.57 -18.38 -12.40
C THR A 176 -13.84 -18.69 -11.09
N VAL A 177 -13.44 -17.64 -10.39
CA VAL A 177 -12.91 -17.74 -9.03
C VAL A 177 -14.06 -17.99 -8.06
N ALA A 178 -13.83 -18.83 -7.06
CA ALA A 178 -14.84 -19.12 -6.04
C ALA A 178 -15.23 -17.83 -5.28
N ALA A 179 -16.45 -17.80 -4.74
CA ALA A 179 -16.94 -16.69 -3.94
C ALA A 179 -15.96 -16.37 -2.79
N HIS A 180 -15.65 -15.09 -2.62
CA HIS A 180 -14.65 -14.55 -1.69
C HIS A 180 -13.21 -15.04 -1.91
N GLY A 181 -12.93 -15.74 -3.02
CA GLY A 181 -11.57 -16.22 -3.33
C GLY A 181 -10.62 -15.13 -3.84
N ALA A 182 -11.16 -13.97 -4.17
CA ALA A 182 -10.40 -12.81 -4.66
C ALA A 182 -10.71 -11.53 -3.87
N ASP A 183 -11.01 -11.66 -2.59
CA ASP A 183 -11.18 -10.51 -1.70
C ASP A 183 -9.82 -9.95 -1.28
N PHE A 184 -9.61 -8.66 -1.49
CA PHE A 184 -8.36 -7.97 -1.16
C PHE A 184 -8.60 -6.76 -0.25
N PHE A 185 -7.73 -6.62 0.74
CA PHE A 185 -7.59 -5.40 1.53
C PHE A 185 -6.30 -4.69 1.11
N GLY A 186 -6.43 -3.76 0.19
CA GLY A 186 -5.30 -3.03 -0.39
C GLY A 186 -4.89 -1.84 0.46
N VAL A 187 -3.62 -1.84 0.89
CA VAL A 187 -3.02 -0.77 1.70
C VAL A 187 -1.93 0.00 0.94
N GLY A 188 -1.83 -0.20 -0.36
CA GLY A 188 -0.90 0.55 -1.21
C GLY A 188 -1.24 2.06 -1.28
N PRO A 189 -0.25 2.91 -1.62
CA PRO A 189 -0.39 4.38 -1.60
C PRO A 189 -1.10 4.96 -2.84
N GLY A 190 -1.46 4.12 -3.81
CA GLY A 190 -2.17 4.53 -5.03
C GLY A 190 -3.69 4.57 -4.87
N VAL A 191 -4.36 4.43 -5.99
CA VAL A 191 -5.82 4.24 -6.07
C VAL A 191 -6.14 2.95 -6.80
N SER A 192 -7.37 2.45 -6.66
CA SER A 192 -7.82 1.23 -7.34
C SER A 192 -7.84 1.41 -8.86
N SER A 193 -7.42 0.36 -9.59
CA SER A 193 -7.51 0.32 -11.05
C SER A 193 -8.96 0.36 -11.56
N GLY A 194 -9.91 -0.10 -10.75
CA GLY A 194 -11.33 -0.11 -11.10
C GLY A 194 -12.03 1.23 -10.93
N ASN A 195 -11.58 2.04 -9.98
CA ASN A 195 -12.14 3.38 -9.76
C ASN A 195 -11.19 4.26 -8.94
N LYS A 196 -10.79 5.40 -9.48
CA LYS A 196 -9.85 6.35 -8.84
C LYS A 196 -10.35 7.00 -7.54
N LEU A 197 -11.61 6.87 -7.20
CA LEU A 197 -12.13 7.32 -5.90
C LEU A 197 -11.77 6.38 -4.77
N ILE A 198 -11.33 5.15 -5.07
CA ILE A 198 -11.02 4.13 -4.10
C ILE A 198 -9.52 4.18 -3.80
N SER A 199 -9.15 4.52 -2.58
CA SER A 199 -7.80 4.45 -2.03
C SER A 199 -7.77 3.50 -0.82
N SER A 200 -6.59 3.31 -0.23
CA SER A 200 -6.45 2.46 0.96
C SER A 200 -7.47 2.83 2.04
N PRO A 201 -8.21 1.85 2.63
CA PRO A 201 -9.09 2.12 3.76
C PRO A 201 -8.38 2.79 4.94
N LEU A 202 -7.08 2.53 5.13
CA LEU A 202 -6.29 3.12 6.20
C LEU A 202 -6.06 4.62 6.01
N SER A 203 -6.02 5.11 4.77
CA SER A 203 -5.86 6.54 4.48
C SER A 203 -7.06 7.41 4.87
N TYR A 204 -8.21 6.80 5.12
CA TYR A 204 -9.43 7.50 5.57
C TYR A 204 -9.57 7.56 7.10
N LEU A 205 -8.66 6.91 7.84
CA LEU A 205 -8.73 6.92 9.29
C LEU A 205 -8.28 8.29 9.85
N PRO A 206 -9.04 8.88 10.77
CA PRO A 206 -8.66 10.16 11.37
C PRO A 206 -7.44 9.95 12.27
N VAL A 207 -6.38 10.65 12.00
CA VAL A 207 -5.22 10.78 12.90
C VAL A 207 -5.37 12.08 13.71
N SER A 208 -4.86 12.08 14.93
CA SER A 208 -4.89 13.23 15.84
C SER A 208 -3.56 13.40 16.56
N GLY A 209 -3.35 14.58 17.13
CA GLY A 209 -2.09 14.92 17.78
C GLY A 209 -0.92 14.92 16.80
N ASN A 210 0.16 14.24 17.15
CA ASN A 210 1.37 14.13 16.33
C ASN A 210 1.41 12.84 15.50
N LEU A 211 0.30 12.09 15.42
CA LEU A 211 0.23 10.92 14.57
C LEU A 211 0.12 11.30 13.10
N MET A 212 0.81 10.57 12.24
CA MET A 212 0.70 10.69 10.80
C MET A 212 -0.12 9.53 10.22
N SER A 213 -0.85 9.82 9.14
CA SER A 213 -1.62 8.81 8.43
C SER A 213 -0.67 7.81 7.76
N GLY A 214 -0.78 6.55 8.13
CA GLY A 214 0.10 5.50 7.63
C GLY A 214 0.03 4.25 8.48
N PHE A 215 0.89 3.30 8.19
CA PHE A 215 0.99 2.06 8.95
C PHE A 215 2.39 1.46 8.93
N LYS A 216 2.65 0.57 9.89
CA LYS A 216 3.80 -0.34 9.90
C LYS A 216 3.32 -1.77 9.85
N LEU A 217 4.03 -2.58 9.09
CA LEU A 217 3.88 -4.02 9.04
C LEU A 217 5.12 -4.65 9.68
N SER A 218 4.95 -5.36 10.78
CA SER A 218 6.06 -6.07 11.41
C SER A 218 6.48 -7.26 10.56
N MET A 219 7.66 -7.79 10.86
CA MET A 219 8.10 -9.06 10.28
C MET A 219 7.05 -10.15 10.48
N ALA A 220 6.79 -10.91 9.42
CA ALA A 220 5.84 -12.02 9.43
C ALA A 220 6.55 -13.33 9.83
N THR A 221 5.95 -14.07 10.75
CA THR A 221 6.38 -15.43 11.10
C THR A 221 5.29 -16.41 10.73
N PHE A 222 5.62 -17.39 9.89
CA PHE A 222 4.69 -18.45 9.49
C PHE A 222 5.04 -19.74 10.19
N ASN A 223 4.05 -20.32 10.86
CA ASN A 223 4.18 -21.63 11.49
C ASN A 223 3.43 -22.69 10.68
N ALA A 224 4.17 -23.48 9.92
CA ALA A 224 3.59 -24.50 9.05
C ALA A 224 2.80 -25.57 9.83
N GLY A 225 3.18 -25.86 11.07
CA GLY A 225 2.52 -26.89 11.90
C GLY A 225 1.11 -26.50 12.34
N VAL A 226 0.80 -25.21 12.42
CA VAL A 226 -0.54 -24.70 12.80
C VAL A 226 -1.18 -23.86 11.71
N GLN A 227 -0.58 -23.77 10.54
CA GLN A 227 -1.05 -22.99 9.40
C GLN A 227 -1.40 -21.53 9.75
N GLN A 228 -0.64 -20.95 10.66
CA GLN A 228 -0.87 -19.59 11.15
C GLN A 228 0.34 -18.69 10.88
N ALA A 229 0.05 -17.43 10.64
CA ALA A 229 1.07 -16.38 10.64
C ALA A 229 0.91 -15.49 11.88
N ALA A 230 2.03 -14.96 12.36
CA ALA A 230 2.07 -13.85 13.29
C ALA A 230 2.71 -12.65 12.57
N CYS A 231 1.94 -11.59 12.42
CA CYS A 231 2.37 -10.31 11.88
C CYS A 231 1.50 -9.22 12.49
N LEU A 232 2.08 -8.08 12.82
CA LEU A 232 1.35 -6.96 13.39
C LEU A 232 1.20 -5.85 12.35
N LEU A 233 -0.03 -5.40 12.13
CA LEU A 233 -0.36 -4.19 11.40
C LEU A 233 -0.61 -3.07 12.43
N THR A 234 0.36 -2.17 12.58
CA THR A 234 0.25 -1.00 13.44
C THR A 234 -0.23 0.18 12.61
N ILE A 235 -1.36 0.79 12.98
CA ILE A 235 -2.03 1.84 12.22
C ILE A 235 -1.84 3.18 12.92
N GLY A 236 -1.46 4.21 12.15
CA GLY A 236 -1.01 5.50 12.65
C GLY A 236 0.48 5.46 12.99
N LEU A 237 1.25 6.34 12.36
CA LEU A 237 2.69 6.46 12.56
C LEU A 237 2.99 7.50 13.60
N THR A 238 3.93 7.20 14.49
CA THR A 238 4.46 8.16 15.46
C THR A 238 5.65 8.91 14.83
N PRO A 239 6.01 10.11 15.32
CA PRO A 239 7.24 10.78 14.87
C PRO A 239 8.48 9.88 14.97
N THR A 240 8.59 9.06 16.03
CA THR A 240 9.69 8.14 16.24
C THR A 240 9.82 7.07 15.15
N ASP A 241 8.70 6.70 14.50
CA ASP A 241 8.73 5.73 13.40
C ASP A 241 9.40 6.27 12.16
N LEU A 242 9.42 7.60 11.99
CA LEU A 242 9.97 8.31 10.84
C LEU A 242 11.38 8.87 11.08
N GLU A 243 11.88 8.76 12.30
CA GLU A 243 13.25 9.16 12.63
C GLU A 243 14.26 8.12 12.13
N ALA A 244 15.50 8.56 11.87
CA ALA A 244 16.58 7.67 11.48
C ALA A 244 16.87 6.57 12.51
N SER A 245 16.59 6.85 13.80
CA SER A 245 16.72 5.89 14.91
C SER A 245 15.77 4.71 14.83
N SER A 246 14.67 4.82 14.07
CA SER A 246 13.71 3.72 13.86
C SER A 246 14.32 2.56 13.08
N GLY A 247 15.37 2.83 12.31
CA GLY A 247 16.03 1.88 11.42
C GLY A 247 15.33 1.67 10.08
N PHE A 248 14.23 2.38 9.80
CA PHE A 248 13.61 2.38 8.48
C PHE A 248 14.42 3.24 7.48
N ASN A 249 14.70 2.68 6.31
CA ASN A 249 15.19 3.43 5.17
C ASN A 249 13.99 3.99 4.42
N LEU A 250 13.72 5.28 4.59
CA LEU A 250 12.56 5.97 4.01
C LEU A 250 12.86 6.39 2.56
N HIS A 251 11.93 6.14 1.67
CA HIS A 251 12.01 6.43 0.24
C HIS A 251 10.80 7.26 -0.17
N PRO A 252 10.98 8.43 -0.79
CA PRO A 252 9.86 9.20 -1.32
C PRO A 252 9.19 8.43 -2.46
N LEU A 253 7.87 8.45 -2.47
CA LEU A 253 7.05 7.81 -3.51
C LEU A 253 6.76 8.82 -4.62
N ALA A 254 6.90 8.38 -5.85
CA ALA A 254 6.58 9.20 -7.01
C ALA A 254 5.06 9.37 -7.15
N ALA A 255 4.60 10.60 -7.37
CA ALA A 255 3.21 10.85 -7.73
C ALA A 255 2.91 10.25 -9.11
N LEU A 256 1.80 9.56 -9.21
CA LEU A 256 1.34 8.96 -10.46
C LEU A 256 0.52 9.96 -11.28
N PRO A 257 0.57 9.88 -12.61
CA PRO A 257 -0.19 10.79 -13.48
C PRO A 257 -1.70 10.63 -13.29
N ASN A 258 -2.45 11.67 -13.71
CA ASN A 258 -3.91 11.66 -13.70
C ASN A 258 -4.56 11.41 -12.33
N ASN A 259 -3.94 11.87 -11.25
CA ASN A 259 -4.41 11.70 -9.88
C ASN A 259 -4.60 10.22 -9.48
N ALA A 260 -3.70 9.36 -9.95
CA ALA A 260 -3.71 7.93 -9.58
C ALA A 260 -3.03 7.65 -8.22
N GLY A 261 -2.82 8.69 -7.39
CA GLY A 261 -2.14 8.59 -6.11
C GLY A 261 -0.62 8.48 -6.27
N TYR A 262 0.00 7.63 -5.48
CA TYR A 262 1.45 7.47 -5.47
C TYR A 262 1.86 6.05 -5.84
N ALA A 263 3.07 5.92 -6.35
CA ALA A 263 3.64 4.64 -6.74
C ALA A 263 3.79 3.70 -5.54
N SER A 264 3.51 2.42 -5.74
CA SER A 264 3.74 1.36 -4.73
C SER A 264 5.11 0.69 -4.90
N TYR A 265 6.09 1.43 -5.43
CA TYR A 265 7.45 0.96 -5.67
C TYR A 265 8.47 2.07 -5.36
N ILE A 266 9.69 1.67 -5.11
CA ILE A 266 10.86 2.54 -4.91
C ILE A 266 11.92 2.24 -5.96
N GLN A 267 12.91 3.11 -6.10
CA GLN A 267 14.01 2.94 -7.05
C GLN A 267 15.20 2.24 -6.40
N GLY A 268 15.85 1.37 -7.16
CA GLY A 268 17.04 0.67 -6.71
C GLY A 268 17.62 -0.25 -7.76
N THR A 269 18.45 -1.17 -7.30
CA THR A 269 19.10 -2.19 -8.13
C THR A 269 18.89 -3.56 -7.50
N VAL A 270 18.53 -4.53 -8.31
CA VAL A 270 18.51 -5.94 -7.92
C VAL A 270 19.61 -6.66 -8.67
N VAL A 271 20.45 -7.41 -7.97
CA VAL A 271 21.53 -8.20 -8.56
C VAL A 271 21.26 -9.67 -8.33
N TYR A 272 21.30 -10.47 -9.38
CA TYR A 272 21.22 -11.93 -9.32
C TYR A 272 22.20 -12.54 -10.31
N ASN A 273 22.90 -13.60 -9.94
CA ASN A 273 23.87 -14.30 -10.81
C ASN A 273 24.78 -13.34 -11.63
N SER A 274 25.27 -12.27 -11.01
CA SER A 274 26.06 -11.20 -11.64
C SER A 274 25.29 -10.31 -12.64
N THR A 275 24.00 -10.52 -12.85
CA THR A 275 23.13 -9.64 -13.62
C THR A 275 22.61 -8.53 -12.72
N SER A 276 22.72 -7.28 -13.18
CA SER A 276 22.26 -6.10 -12.45
C SER A 276 21.04 -5.51 -13.15
N LEU A 277 19.94 -5.38 -12.42
CA LEU A 277 18.65 -4.84 -12.86
C LEU A 277 18.37 -3.55 -12.11
N ALA A 278 18.70 -2.41 -12.71
CA ALA A 278 18.32 -1.11 -12.16
C ALA A 278 16.85 -0.80 -12.50
N GLY A 279 16.08 -0.30 -11.54
CA GLY A 279 14.68 0.08 -11.79
C GLY A 279 13.80 0.05 -10.56
N GLN A 280 12.55 -0.27 -10.80
CA GLN A 280 11.48 -0.25 -9.80
C GLN A 280 11.49 -1.52 -8.95
N ILE A 281 11.36 -1.35 -7.64
CA ILE A 281 11.32 -2.42 -6.64
C ILE A 281 10.04 -2.26 -5.84
N ALA A 282 9.21 -3.29 -5.82
CA ALA A 282 7.94 -3.32 -5.12
C ALA A 282 7.89 -4.49 -4.12
N PHE A 283 7.20 -4.28 -3.01
CA PHE A 283 7.01 -5.28 -1.96
C PHE A 283 5.52 -5.58 -1.79
N ASN A 284 5.11 -6.83 -2.05
CA ASN A 284 3.70 -7.21 -2.11
C ASN A 284 3.38 -8.40 -1.21
N THR A 285 2.67 -8.16 -0.12
CA THR A 285 2.21 -9.22 0.81
C THR A 285 1.23 -10.20 0.18
N ALA A 286 0.58 -9.83 -0.92
CA ALA A 286 -0.36 -10.68 -1.64
C ALA A 286 0.32 -11.58 -2.69
N TYR A 287 1.59 -11.38 -2.94
CA TYR A 287 2.39 -12.28 -3.79
C TYR A 287 2.85 -13.47 -2.94
N THR A 288 2.28 -14.63 -3.19
CA THR A 288 2.19 -15.71 -2.19
C THR A 288 3.43 -16.55 -2.00
N SER A 289 4.42 -16.54 -2.89
CA SER A 289 5.55 -17.47 -2.73
C SER A 289 6.84 -17.08 -3.43
N THR A 290 6.82 -16.05 -4.27
CA THR A 290 7.93 -15.89 -5.19
C THR A 290 8.22 -14.42 -5.39
N ALA A 291 9.51 -14.07 -5.42
CA ALA A 291 9.96 -12.83 -6.02
C ALA A 291 10.01 -12.96 -7.54
N ILE A 292 9.56 -11.95 -8.26
CA ILE A 292 9.64 -11.89 -9.72
C ILE A 292 10.58 -10.75 -10.11
N LEU A 293 11.62 -11.11 -10.84
CA LEU A 293 12.60 -10.15 -11.38
C LEU A 293 12.32 -9.90 -12.86
N GLN A 294 12.24 -8.64 -13.23
CA GLN A 294 11.98 -8.22 -14.60
C GLN A 294 13.31 -7.99 -15.33
N ASP A 295 13.69 -8.95 -16.14
CA ASP A 295 14.92 -8.89 -16.94
C ASP A 295 14.59 -8.78 -18.45
N SER A 296 14.83 -7.61 -19.03
CA SER A 296 14.61 -7.37 -20.47
C SER A 296 15.52 -8.19 -21.39
N LYS A 297 16.59 -8.77 -20.85
CA LYS A 297 17.50 -9.68 -21.60
C LYS A 297 17.03 -11.13 -21.57
N TYR A 298 16.10 -11.47 -20.69
CA TYR A 298 15.50 -12.79 -20.66
C TYR A 298 14.61 -12.97 -21.89
N THR A 299 14.88 -14.00 -22.68
CA THR A 299 14.20 -14.24 -23.98
C THR A 299 12.97 -15.14 -23.88
N GLY A 300 12.71 -15.71 -22.69
CA GLY A 300 11.53 -16.54 -22.46
C GLY A 300 10.24 -15.71 -22.44
N THR A 301 9.15 -16.33 -22.85
CA THR A 301 7.80 -15.74 -22.82
C THR A 301 7.00 -16.09 -21.56
N THR A 302 7.56 -16.95 -20.72
CA THR A 302 6.97 -17.41 -19.47
C THR A 302 7.99 -17.26 -18.35
N TYR A 303 7.51 -17.36 -17.12
CA TYR A 303 8.33 -17.37 -15.93
C TYR A 303 9.42 -18.45 -15.96
N SER A 304 10.63 -18.11 -15.49
CA SER A 304 11.75 -19.05 -15.29
C SER A 304 12.27 -18.97 -13.86
N ALA A 305 12.19 -20.08 -13.12
CA ALA A 305 12.65 -20.12 -11.73
C ALA A 305 14.18 -20.06 -11.64
N LEU A 306 14.71 -19.30 -10.70
CA LEU A 306 16.11 -19.38 -10.30
C LEU A 306 16.36 -20.68 -9.51
N PRO A 307 17.52 -21.33 -9.74
CA PRO A 307 17.84 -22.55 -9.02
C PRO A 307 18.11 -22.30 -7.53
N PRO A 308 17.86 -23.29 -6.65
CA PRO A 308 18.33 -23.24 -5.27
C PRO A 308 19.83 -22.94 -5.20
N GLY A 309 20.23 -22.09 -4.25
CA GLY A 309 21.60 -21.60 -4.11
C GLY A 309 21.89 -20.29 -4.85
N ALA A 310 21.02 -19.86 -5.77
CA ALA A 310 21.14 -18.54 -6.38
C ALA A 310 21.00 -17.44 -5.31
N THR A 311 21.81 -16.40 -5.42
CA THR A 311 21.74 -15.23 -4.51
C THR A 311 21.05 -14.08 -5.20
N VAL A 312 20.23 -13.34 -4.45
CA VAL A 312 19.57 -12.11 -4.89
C VAL A 312 19.88 -11.01 -3.89
N HIS A 313 20.38 -9.90 -4.40
CA HIS A 313 20.80 -8.75 -3.62
C HIS A 313 19.99 -7.51 -4.04
N ILE A 314 19.29 -6.90 -3.10
CA ILE A 314 18.52 -5.68 -3.26
C ILE A 314 19.30 -4.53 -2.67
N VAL A 315 19.53 -3.48 -3.45
CA VAL A 315 20.13 -2.22 -2.98
C VAL A 315 19.25 -1.07 -3.46
N THR A 316 18.65 -0.35 -2.52
CA THR A 316 17.81 0.79 -2.88
C THR A 316 18.59 2.10 -2.87
N ASN A 317 18.06 3.12 -3.54
CA ASN A 317 18.73 4.42 -3.65
C ASN A 317 18.96 5.11 -2.29
N ASN A 318 18.12 4.80 -1.29
CA ASN A 318 18.23 5.39 0.05
C ASN A 318 18.86 4.44 1.09
N GLY A 319 19.67 3.48 0.62
CA GLY A 319 20.59 2.72 1.49
C GLY A 319 20.02 1.44 2.10
N PHE A 320 18.77 1.04 1.82
CA PHE A 320 18.32 -0.29 2.21
C PHE A 320 19.11 -1.35 1.42
N ASN A 321 19.59 -2.37 2.14
CA ASN A 321 20.43 -3.43 1.61
C ASN A 321 19.94 -4.77 2.16
N TYR A 322 19.56 -5.69 1.26
CA TYR A 322 19.06 -6.99 1.65
C TYR A 322 19.54 -8.07 0.69
N LEU A 323 20.21 -9.09 1.24
CA LEU A 323 20.72 -10.23 0.50
C LEU A 323 20.02 -11.50 1.00
N TYR A 324 19.55 -12.32 0.06
CA TYR A 324 19.00 -13.62 0.38
C TYR A 324 19.47 -14.70 -0.61
N THR A 325 19.30 -15.95 -0.21
CA THR A 325 19.58 -17.13 -1.06
C THR A 325 18.26 -17.82 -1.38
N VAL A 326 18.06 -18.15 -2.66
CA VAL A 326 16.94 -18.96 -3.14
C VAL A 326 17.06 -20.37 -2.59
N SER A 327 15.99 -20.94 -2.05
CA SER A 327 15.94 -22.34 -1.63
C SER A 327 14.83 -23.09 -2.36
N ALA A 328 14.74 -24.40 -2.14
CA ALA A 328 13.69 -25.21 -2.75
C ALA A 328 12.27 -24.89 -2.20
N THR A 329 12.18 -24.26 -1.03
CA THR A 329 10.91 -24.04 -0.31
C THR A 329 10.70 -22.63 0.21
N ALA A 330 11.73 -21.77 0.13
CA ALA A 330 11.66 -20.38 0.62
C ALA A 330 12.46 -19.46 -0.29
N ASN A 331 12.08 -18.19 -0.30
CA ASN A 331 12.70 -17.16 -1.14
C ASN A 331 12.69 -17.57 -2.63
N LEU A 332 11.64 -18.27 -3.06
CA LEU A 332 11.49 -18.64 -4.45
C LEU A 332 11.56 -17.38 -5.31
N THR A 333 12.36 -17.44 -6.36
CA THR A 333 12.60 -16.27 -7.21
C THR A 333 12.61 -16.73 -8.67
N GLY A 334 12.00 -15.94 -9.51
CA GLY A 334 12.01 -16.19 -10.94
C GLY A 334 12.22 -14.93 -11.74
N ILE A 335 12.40 -15.15 -13.02
CA ILE A 335 12.70 -14.14 -14.01
C ILE A 335 11.56 -14.12 -15.02
N GLU A 336 11.13 -12.93 -15.38
CA GLU A 336 10.21 -12.68 -16.50
C GLU A 336 10.77 -11.62 -17.43
N ASN A 337 10.33 -11.64 -18.67
CA ASN A 337 10.58 -10.54 -19.60
C ASN A 337 9.46 -9.51 -19.48
N PRO A 338 9.76 -8.24 -19.17
CA PRO A 338 8.75 -7.18 -19.05
C PRO A 338 7.95 -6.96 -20.34
N ALA A 339 8.51 -7.28 -21.51
CA ALA A 339 7.77 -7.20 -22.77
C ALA A 339 6.68 -8.28 -22.89
N SER A 340 6.82 -9.40 -22.19
CA SER A 340 5.85 -10.50 -22.19
C SER A 340 4.85 -10.38 -21.03
N SER A 341 5.31 -10.00 -19.84
CA SER A 341 4.46 -9.87 -18.64
C SER A 341 3.69 -8.54 -18.57
N GLY A 342 4.17 -7.51 -19.26
CA GLY A 342 3.67 -6.14 -19.11
C GLY A 342 4.00 -5.50 -17.76
N GLU A 343 4.74 -6.22 -16.89
CA GLU A 343 5.19 -5.73 -15.58
C GLU A 343 6.63 -5.21 -15.69
N THR A 344 6.90 -4.07 -15.09
CA THR A 344 8.22 -3.43 -15.12
C THR A 344 8.92 -3.40 -13.75
N ARG A 345 8.19 -3.76 -12.70
CA ARG A 345 8.69 -3.73 -11.33
C ARG A 345 9.26 -5.10 -10.95
N ASN A 346 10.41 -5.09 -10.28
CA ASN A 346 10.87 -6.27 -9.55
C ASN A 346 10.00 -6.41 -8.30
N ILE A 347 9.22 -7.49 -8.18
CA ILE A 347 8.23 -7.68 -7.11
C ILE A 347 8.77 -8.70 -6.12
N PHE A 348 8.86 -8.31 -4.85
CA PHE A 348 9.23 -9.19 -3.75
C PHE A 348 7.97 -9.54 -2.95
N GLY A 349 7.70 -10.84 -2.87
CA GLY A 349 6.50 -11.38 -2.24
C GLY A 349 6.63 -11.56 -0.73
N ILE A 350 5.77 -12.42 -0.20
CA ILE A 350 5.59 -12.62 1.24
C ILE A 350 6.87 -13.06 1.97
N ASP A 351 7.79 -13.78 1.32
CA ASP A 351 9.03 -14.24 1.95
C ASP A 351 9.97 -13.07 2.30
N PHE A 352 9.89 -11.94 1.59
CA PHE A 352 10.57 -10.69 1.98
C PHE A 352 10.16 -10.24 3.40
N PHE A 353 8.88 -10.29 3.69
CA PHE A 353 8.33 -9.87 4.99
C PHE A 353 8.65 -10.83 6.14
N MET A 354 9.22 -11.98 5.86
CA MET A 354 9.70 -12.89 6.91
C MET A 354 11.02 -12.43 7.54
N GLN A 355 11.70 -11.46 6.96
CA GLN A 355 12.98 -10.93 7.44
C GLN A 355 13.01 -9.39 7.50
N ASN A 356 11.98 -8.75 6.98
CA ASN A 356 11.94 -7.31 6.84
C ASN A 356 10.61 -6.74 7.31
N GLU A 357 10.65 -5.50 7.79
CA GLU A 357 9.49 -4.69 8.13
C GLU A 357 9.22 -3.68 7.00
N LEU A 358 7.96 -3.30 6.84
CA LEU A 358 7.53 -2.27 5.90
C LEU A 358 6.75 -1.19 6.63
N LEU A 359 6.92 0.06 6.17
CA LEU A 359 6.18 1.22 6.60
C LEU A 359 5.66 1.96 5.37
N ILE A 360 4.40 2.42 5.40
CA ILE A 360 3.87 3.37 4.41
C ILE A 360 3.33 4.58 5.15
N ASP A 361 3.88 5.73 4.83
CA ASP A 361 3.41 7.04 5.27
C ASP A 361 2.58 7.68 4.15
N TYR A 362 1.27 7.84 4.40
CA TYR A 362 0.38 8.49 3.45
C TYR A 362 0.43 10.02 3.56
N THR A 363 0.96 10.56 4.66
CA THR A 363 1.06 12.01 4.87
C THR A 363 2.17 12.61 4.03
N ASP A 364 3.40 12.07 4.16
CA ASP A 364 4.58 12.56 3.46
C ASP A 364 4.92 11.71 2.23
N HIS A 365 4.05 10.75 1.90
CA HIS A 365 4.16 9.87 0.74
C HIS A 365 5.51 9.15 0.66
N GLN A 366 5.80 8.39 1.71
CA GLN A 366 7.05 7.63 1.83
C GLN A 366 6.78 6.15 2.04
N LEU A 367 7.70 5.33 1.56
CA LEU A 367 7.78 3.91 1.86
C LEU A 367 9.08 3.65 2.63
N GLY A 368 8.97 3.06 3.80
CA GLY A 368 10.08 2.65 4.62
C GLY A 368 10.27 1.14 4.59
N VAL A 369 11.50 0.70 4.44
CA VAL A 369 11.90 -0.72 4.58
C VAL A 369 13.00 -0.85 5.61
N LYS A 370 12.92 -1.92 6.42
CA LYS A 370 13.88 -2.18 7.49
C LYS A 370 14.21 -3.66 7.53
N ASN A 371 15.50 -4.00 7.47
CA ASN A 371 15.96 -5.36 7.71
C ASN A 371 15.98 -5.62 9.22
N VAL A 372 15.35 -6.72 9.64
CA VAL A 372 15.38 -7.17 11.02
C VAL A 372 16.46 -8.23 11.14
N VAL A 373 17.63 -7.80 11.55
CA VAL A 373 18.74 -8.71 11.85
C VAL A 373 18.35 -9.56 13.06
N ARG A 374 18.33 -10.87 12.91
CA ARG A 374 18.15 -11.86 13.99
C ARG A 374 19.49 -12.26 14.60
#